data_62f7ef89e0ebe1762895e36c140d2d0b
#
_entry.id   62f7ef89e0ebe1762895e36c140d2d0b
#
_cell.length_a   1.000
_cell.length_b   1.000
_cell.length_c   1.000
_cell.angle_alpha   90.00
_cell.angle_beta   90.00
_cell.angle_gamma   90.00
#
_symmetry.space_group_name_H-M   'P 1'
#
loop_
_entity.id
_entity.type
_entity.pdbx_description
1 polymer ?
#
loop_
_entity_poly.entity_id
_entity_poly.type
_entity_poly.pdbx_seq_one_letter_code
_entity_poly.pdbx_strand_id
1 'polypeptide(L)'
;MKKQSMLFLGIALFILLVLASVAIFLLGDGVKSDTTFSLSKLTQGETESKLEEETDMGTVEDFQELEIKVLQQGEGDASVEGDTVVVNYEGTLTDGTKFDSSYDRGIPFDFVLGEGRVIVGWEEGVKGMKVGEIRELRIPSSKGYGANGAGSLIPPSAGLIFKVELLEIK
;
A
#
# COMPACT_ATOMS: atom_id res chain seq x y z
N MET A 1 -37.05 15.03 17.90
CA MET A 1 -36.37 16.35 17.76
C MET A 1 -35.24 16.58 18.77
N LYS A 2 -35.01 15.73 19.80
CA LYS A 2 -33.91 15.93 20.79
C LYS A 2 -32.51 15.40 20.40
N LYS A 3 -32.41 14.47 19.44
CA LYS A 3 -31.11 13.87 19.03
C LYS A 3 -30.28 14.75 18.10
N GLN A 4 -30.88 15.62 17.32
CA GLN A 4 -30.14 16.52 16.41
C GLN A 4 -29.48 17.70 17.14
N SER A 5 -30.05 18.15 18.26
CA SER A 5 -29.53 19.29 19.04
C SER A 5 -28.21 18.95 19.76
N MET A 6 -27.99 17.68 20.13
CA MET A 6 -26.75 17.26 20.80
C MET A 6 -25.56 17.13 19.83
N LEU A 7 -25.82 16.83 18.55
CA LEU A 7 -24.75 16.71 17.56
C LEU A 7 -24.13 18.07 17.21
N PHE A 8 -24.97 19.11 17.10
CA PHE A 8 -24.50 20.48 16.82
C PHE A 8 -23.74 21.10 18.00
N LEU A 9 -24.08 20.74 19.25
CA LEU A 9 -23.38 21.24 20.44
C LEU A 9 -21.96 20.65 20.56
N GLY A 10 -21.78 19.38 20.17
CA GLY A 10 -20.46 18.72 20.15
C GLY A 10 -19.50 19.30 19.10
N ILE A 11 -20.01 19.64 17.93
CA ILE A 11 -19.21 20.21 16.83
C ILE A 11 -18.79 21.64 17.16
N ALA A 12 -19.69 22.45 17.77
CA ALA A 12 -19.35 23.82 18.18
C ALA A 12 -18.27 23.86 19.27
N LEU A 13 -18.29 22.92 20.21
CA LEU A 13 -17.28 22.83 21.29
C LEU A 13 -15.92 22.41 20.74
N PHE A 14 -15.88 21.53 19.73
CA PHE A 14 -14.64 21.08 19.11
C PHE A 14 -13.96 22.19 18.30
N ILE A 15 -14.72 23.00 17.58
CA ILE A 15 -14.20 24.17 16.82
C ILE A 15 -13.63 25.23 17.76
N LEU A 16 -14.25 25.46 18.91
CA LEU A 16 -13.79 26.44 19.90
C LEU A 16 -12.45 26.04 20.56
N LEU A 17 -12.22 24.73 20.78
CA LEU A 17 -10.97 24.17 21.31
C LEU A 17 -9.80 24.28 20.32
N VAL A 18 -10.07 24.10 19.01
CA VAL A 18 -9.04 24.21 17.96
C VAL A 18 -8.59 25.68 17.78
N LEU A 19 -9.52 26.64 17.89
CA LEU A 19 -9.18 28.07 17.78
C LEU A 19 -8.39 28.61 18.97
N ALA A 20 -8.55 28.03 20.16
CA ALA A 20 -7.78 28.41 21.34
C ALA A 20 -6.31 27.96 21.29
N SER A 21 -6.02 26.85 20.61
CA SER A 21 -4.64 26.33 20.47
C SER A 21 -3.79 27.11 19.46
N VAL A 22 -4.42 27.75 18.46
CA VAL A 22 -3.70 28.58 17.47
C VAL A 22 -3.33 29.97 18.03
N ALA A 23 -4.10 30.51 18.98
CA ALA A 23 -3.83 31.81 19.57
C ALA A 23 -2.63 31.81 20.53
N ILE A 24 -2.24 30.67 21.11
CA ILE A 24 -1.09 30.57 22.04
C ILE A 24 0.25 30.50 21.28
N PHE A 25 0.24 30.14 19.99
CA PHE A 25 1.47 30.05 19.19
C PHE A 25 1.93 31.41 18.62
N LEU A 26 1.10 32.45 18.64
CA LEU A 26 1.40 33.76 18.03
C LEU A 26 1.86 34.86 19.01
N LEU A 27 2.03 34.53 20.29
CA LEU A 27 2.38 35.51 21.33
C LEU A 27 3.65 35.15 22.12
N GLY A 28 4.67 34.62 21.46
CA GLY A 28 5.98 34.34 22.06
C GLY A 28 7.05 35.29 21.51
N ASP A 29 7.10 36.49 22.08
CA ASP A 29 8.04 37.53 21.75
C ASP A 29 9.46 37.29 22.28
N GLY A 30 10.40 37.64 21.43
CA GLY A 30 11.55 38.47 21.64
C GLY A 30 12.34 38.45 22.96
N VAL A 31 13.57 37.89 22.86
CA VAL A 31 14.67 38.38 23.70
C VAL A 31 15.90 38.58 22.82
N LYS A 32 16.29 39.84 22.71
CA LYS A 32 17.61 40.25 22.24
C LYS A 32 18.66 39.93 23.30
N SER A 33 19.82 39.43 22.91
CA SER A 33 21.07 39.86 23.57
C SER A 33 22.25 39.56 22.65
N ASP A 34 22.90 40.63 22.28
CA ASP A 34 24.20 40.72 21.65
C ASP A 34 25.24 40.04 22.53
N THR A 35 26.12 39.22 21.97
CA THR A 35 27.46 39.05 22.49
C THR A 35 28.36 38.65 21.33
N THR A 36 29.18 39.61 20.95
CA THR A 36 30.37 39.48 20.11
C THR A 36 31.34 38.51 20.77
N PHE A 37 31.80 37.48 20.04
CA PHE A 37 33.05 36.84 20.35
C PHE A 37 33.83 36.51 19.07
N SER A 38 35.03 36.98 19.13
CA SER A 38 36.09 37.10 18.13
C SER A 38 36.62 35.77 17.65
N LEU A 39 36.85 35.74 16.35
CA LEU A 39 37.87 35.09 15.51
C LEU A 39 38.99 34.30 16.22
N SER A 40 39.13 33.01 15.92
CA SER A 40 40.39 32.44 15.49
C SER A 40 40.24 30.96 15.07
N LYS A 41 40.39 30.71 13.79
CA LYS A 41 41.46 29.88 13.18
C LYS A 41 41.33 28.35 13.23
N LEU A 42 41.24 27.82 12.05
CA LEU A 42 41.90 26.62 11.50
C LEU A 42 41.04 25.36 11.29
N THR A 43 40.77 25.21 10.03
CA THR A 43 41.15 24.09 9.16
C THR A 43 40.36 22.78 9.21
N GLN A 44 39.75 22.53 8.06
CA GLN A 44 39.62 21.26 7.34
C GLN A 44 38.60 20.25 7.86
N GLY A 45 37.65 19.99 6.97
CA GLY A 45 36.84 18.82 6.97
C GLY A 45 35.36 19.08 6.74
N GLU A 46 35.02 20.08 5.93
CA GLU A 46 33.65 20.17 5.41
C GLU A 46 33.47 19.10 4.33
N THR A 47 33.02 17.93 4.75
CA THR A 47 32.21 17.12 3.88
C THR A 47 30.82 17.72 3.91
N GLU A 48 30.53 18.58 2.95
CA GLU A 48 29.18 18.88 2.54
C GLU A 48 28.47 17.55 2.28
N SER A 49 27.70 17.08 3.26
CA SER A 49 26.65 16.14 2.96
C SER A 49 25.57 16.95 2.22
N LYS A 50 25.76 17.09 0.91
CA LYS A 50 24.72 17.43 -0.03
C LYS A 50 23.60 16.43 0.24
N LEU A 51 22.54 16.88 0.89
CA LEU A 51 21.26 16.23 0.84
C LEU A 51 20.86 16.23 -0.63
N GLU A 52 21.21 15.16 -1.31
CA GLU A 52 20.61 14.82 -2.58
C GLU A 52 19.16 14.49 -2.20
N GLU A 53 18.27 15.41 -2.53
CA GLU A 53 16.88 15.14 -2.71
C GLU A 53 16.83 14.12 -3.85
N GLU A 54 17.00 12.82 -3.49
CA GLU A 54 16.66 11.74 -4.38
C GLU A 54 15.17 11.92 -4.65
N THR A 55 14.86 12.44 -5.81
CA THR A 55 13.55 12.23 -6.41
C THR A 55 13.38 10.72 -6.43
N ASP A 56 12.56 10.21 -5.51
CA ASP A 56 12.07 8.83 -5.48
C ASP A 56 11.37 8.57 -6.83
N MET A 57 12.14 8.22 -7.82
CA MET A 57 11.66 7.53 -9.00
C MET A 57 11.43 6.11 -8.51
N GLY A 58 10.17 5.84 -8.10
CA GLY A 58 9.68 4.66 -7.44
C GLY A 58 10.49 3.41 -7.76
N THR A 59 11.39 3.06 -6.88
CA THR A 59 12.11 1.80 -6.97
C THR A 59 11.08 0.70 -6.72
N VAL A 60 10.95 -0.20 -7.69
CA VAL A 60 10.12 -1.40 -7.49
C VAL A 60 10.81 -2.24 -6.45
N GLU A 61 10.23 -2.29 -5.24
CA GLU A 61 10.75 -3.06 -4.12
C GLU A 61 10.24 -4.50 -4.17
N ASP A 62 10.95 -5.43 -3.53
CA ASP A 62 10.51 -6.80 -3.33
C ASP A 62 10.00 -7.01 -1.89
N PHE A 63 9.08 -7.96 -1.73
CA PHE A 63 8.59 -8.40 -0.42
C PHE A 63 9.45 -9.55 0.11
N GLN A 64 9.52 -9.72 1.44
CA GLN A 64 10.24 -10.83 2.05
C GLN A 64 9.41 -12.12 2.07
N GLU A 65 8.09 -11.98 2.24
CA GLU A 65 7.15 -13.09 2.33
C GLU A 65 5.80 -12.73 1.69
N LEU A 66 4.95 -13.73 1.48
CA LEU A 66 3.59 -13.55 1.03
C LEU A 66 2.74 -12.98 2.17
N GLU A 67 2.18 -11.80 1.96
CA GLU A 67 1.20 -11.20 2.84
C GLU A 67 -0.19 -11.26 2.21
N ILE A 68 -1.17 -11.70 2.99
CA ILE A 68 -2.58 -11.81 2.57
C ILE A 68 -3.42 -10.91 3.47
N LYS A 69 -4.06 -9.92 2.90
CA LYS A 69 -4.96 -9.02 3.62
C LYS A 69 -6.38 -9.14 3.07
N VAL A 70 -7.33 -9.55 3.90
CA VAL A 70 -8.75 -9.56 3.54
C VAL A 70 -9.27 -8.13 3.58
N LEU A 71 -9.74 -7.64 2.44
CA LEU A 71 -10.35 -6.32 2.29
C LEU A 71 -11.87 -6.39 2.44
N GLN A 72 -12.48 -7.48 1.99
CA GLN A 72 -13.90 -7.77 2.10
C GLN A 72 -14.10 -9.26 2.37
N GLN A 73 -14.95 -9.60 3.32
CA GLN A 73 -15.33 -10.97 3.60
C GLN A 73 -16.32 -11.49 2.53
N GLY A 74 -16.13 -12.75 2.15
CA GLY A 74 -17.07 -13.47 1.31
C GLY A 74 -18.00 -14.38 2.10
N GLU A 75 -18.87 -15.08 1.40
CA GLU A 75 -19.85 -15.99 1.98
C GLU A 75 -19.77 -17.40 1.35
N GLY A 76 -20.33 -18.41 2.05
CA GLY A 76 -20.37 -19.79 1.59
C GLY A 76 -19.09 -20.58 1.88
N ASP A 77 -18.89 -21.64 1.08
CA ASP A 77 -17.74 -22.54 1.20
C ASP A 77 -16.45 -21.86 0.72
N ALA A 78 -15.35 -22.27 1.31
CA ALA A 78 -14.02 -21.77 0.94
C ALA A 78 -13.45 -22.59 -0.23
N SER A 79 -12.76 -21.92 -1.16
CA SER A 79 -12.06 -22.56 -2.27
C SER A 79 -10.99 -23.54 -1.79
N VAL A 80 -10.92 -24.71 -2.42
CA VAL A 80 -9.95 -25.76 -2.13
C VAL A 80 -9.21 -26.19 -3.39
N GLU A 81 -8.11 -26.94 -3.21
CA GLU A 81 -7.39 -27.52 -4.35
C GLU A 81 -8.31 -28.39 -5.19
N GLY A 82 -8.23 -28.24 -6.50
CA GLY A 82 -9.06 -28.90 -7.49
C GLY A 82 -10.28 -28.09 -7.94
N ASP A 83 -10.66 -27.07 -7.21
CA ASP A 83 -11.75 -26.18 -7.62
C ASP A 83 -11.34 -25.33 -8.83
N THR A 84 -12.27 -25.08 -9.74
CA THR A 84 -12.14 -24.03 -10.74
C THR A 84 -12.64 -22.74 -10.14
N VAL A 85 -11.76 -21.78 -9.91
CA VAL A 85 -12.09 -20.46 -9.36
C VAL A 85 -12.17 -19.42 -10.48
N VAL A 86 -13.16 -18.54 -10.40
CA VAL A 86 -13.35 -17.41 -11.32
C VAL A 86 -13.12 -16.12 -10.54
N VAL A 87 -12.17 -15.31 -10.99
CA VAL A 87 -11.77 -14.10 -10.25
C VAL A 87 -11.74 -12.87 -11.14
N ASN A 88 -12.01 -11.73 -10.56
CA ASN A 88 -11.52 -10.44 -11.05
C ASN A 88 -10.24 -10.05 -10.32
N TYR A 89 -9.36 -9.33 -11.00
CA TYR A 89 -8.14 -8.86 -10.38
C TYR A 89 -7.56 -7.60 -11.03
N GLU A 90 -6.74 -6.90 -10.26
CA GLU A 90 -5.83 -5.86 -10.70
C GLU A 90 -4.45 -6.14 -10.10
N GLY A 91 -3.42 -6.11 -10.93
CA GLY A 91 -2.03 -6.31 -10.54
C GLY A 91 -1.21 -5.04 -10.74
N THR A 92 -0.50 -4.64 -9.68
CA THR A 92 0.39 -3.48 -9.67
C THR A 92 1.76 -3.84 -9.11
N LEU A 93 2.78 -3.11 -9.52
CA LEU A 93 4.08 -3.10 -8.87
C LEU A 93 4.02 -2.30 -7.56
N THR A 94 5.08 -2.35 -6.76
CA THR A 94 5.18 -1.62 -5.49
C THR A 94 5.22 -0.10 -5.65
N ASP A 95 5.62 0.40 -6.82
CA ASP A 95 5.55 1.81 -7.21
C ASP A 95 4.15 2.26 -7.69
N GLY A 96 3.17 1.35 -7.71
CA GLY A 96 1.81 1.60 -8.18
C GLY A 96 1.60 1.43 -9.69
N THR A 97 2.63 1.09 -10.46
CA THR A 97 2.50 0.83 -11.90
C THR A 97 1.63 -0.41 -12.13
N LYS A 98 0.48 -0.21 -12.79
CA LYS A 98 -0.41 -1.32 -13.16
C LYS A 98 0.17 -2.08 -14.36
N PHE A 99 0.28 -3.40 -14.23
CA PHE A 99 0.80 -4.26 -15.30
C PHE A 99 -0.26 -5.19 -15.91
N ASP A 100 -1.32 -5.52 -15.17
CA ASP A 100 -2.41 -6.37 -15.68
C ASP A 100 -3.72 -6.16 -14.90
N SER A 101 -4.87 -6.36 -15.58
CA SER A 101 -6.19 -6.25 -14.95
C SER A 101 -7.25 -6.99 -15.77
N SER A 102 -8.06 -7.83 -15.12
CA SER A 102 -9.25 -8.42 -15.72
C SER A 102 -10.34 -7.40 -16.00
N TYR A 103 -10.41 -6.36 -15.15
CA TYR A 103 -11.39 -5.28 -15.32
C TYR A 103 -11.16 -4.51 -16.62
N ASP A 104 -9.89 -4.24 -16.98
CA ASP A 104 -9.56 -3.53 -18.21
C ASP A 104 -9.91 -4.32 -19.46
N ARG A 105 -9.88 -5.65 -19.37
CA ARG A 105 -10.31 -6.56 -20.46
C ARG A 105 -11.81 -6.83 -20.47
N GLY A 106 -12.52 -6.54 -19.37
CA GLY A 106 -13.93 -6.84 -19.19
C GLY A 106 -14.26 -8.35 -19.13
N ILE A 107 -13.26 -9.20 -18.86
CA ILE A 107 -13.38 -10.67 -18.83
C ILE A 107 -12.72 -11.18 -17.56
N PRO A 108 -13.47 -11.82 -16.64
CA PRO A 108 -12.90 -12.53 -15.50
C PRO A 108 -11.91 -13.62 -15.93
N PHE A 109 -10.99 -13.94 -15.04
CA PHE A 109 -10.01 -15.00 -15.27
C PHE A 109 -10.39 -16.23 -14.46
N ASP A 110 -10.31 -17.41 -15.09
CA ASP A 110 -10.56 -18.67 -14.41
C ASP A 110 -9.35 -19.61 -14.47
N PHE A 111 -9.12 -20.34 -13.39
CA PHE A 111 -8.07 -21.35 -13.31
C PHE A 111 -8.44 -22.43 -12.27
N VAL A 112 -7.80 -23.60 -12.39
CA VAL A 112 -7.94 -24.69 -11.42
C VAL A 112 -6.89 -24.51 -10.33
N LEU A 113 -7.33 -24.39 -9.09
CA LEU A 113 -6.47 -24.19 -7.93
C LEU A 113 -5.63 -25.44 -7.63
N GLY A 114 -4.32 -25.28 -7.49
CA GLY A 114 -3.37 -26.36 -7.21
C GLY A 114 -2.75 -27.03 -8.45
N GLU A 115 -3.08 -26.60 -9.67
CA GLU A 115 -2.48 -27.13 -10.90
C GLU A 115 -1.18 -26.44 -11.34
N GLY A 116 -0.74 -25.39 -10.63
CA GLY A 116 0.47 -24.65 -10.98
C GLY A 116 0.38 -23.84 -12.27
N ARG A 117 -0.83 -23.44 -12.68
CA ARG A 117 -1.06 -22.62 -13.87
C ARG A 117 -0.89 -21.14 -13.64
N VAL A 118 -0.84 -20.74 -12.38
CA VAL A 118 -0.62 -19.36 -11.91
C VAL A 118 0.63 -19.32 -11.03
N ILE A 119 1.10 -18.11 -10.70
CA ILE A 119 2.24 -17.95 -9.80
C ILE A 119 1.93 -18.50 -8.40
N VAL A 120 2.95 -18.97 -7.70
CA VAL A 120 2.80 -19.60 -6.36
C VAL A 120 2.04 -18.73 -5.39
N GLY A 121 2.29 -17.40 -5.42
CA GLY A 121 1.59 -16.45 -4.57
C GLY A 121 0.06 -16.43 -4.80
N TRP A 122 -0.41 -16.74 -6.00
CA TRP A 122 -1.83 -16.87 -6.29
C TRP A 122 -2.40 -18.21 -5.80
N GLU A 123 -1.69 -19.33 -6.02
CA GLU A 123 -2.10 -20.63 -5.51
C GLU A 123 -2.31 -20.59 -3.99
N GLU A 124 -1.39 -19.98 -3.27
CA GLU A 124 -1.49 -19.82 -1.83
C GLU A 124 -2.50 -18.73 -1.42
N GLY A 125 -2.53 -17.62 -2.14
CA GLY A 125 -3.31 -16.43 -1.78
C GLY A 125 -4.81 -16.55 -2.05
N VAL A 126 -5.20 -17.34 -3.07
CA VAL A 126 -6.60 -17.54 -3.44
C VAL A 126 -7.21 -18.73 -2.70
N LYS A 127 -6.40 -19.69 -2.27
CA LYS A 127 -6.86 -20.81 -1.46
C LYS A 127 -7.56 -20.34 -0.18
N GLY A 128 -8.72 -20.90 0.10
CA GLY A 128 -9.53 -20.53 1.24
C GLY A 128 -10.36 -19.25 1.06
N MET A 129 -10.36 -18.62 -0.12
CA MET A 129 -11.29 -17.52 -0.42
C MET A 129 -12.72 -18.03 -0.53
N LYS A 130 -13.67 -17.17 -0.17
CA LYS A 130 -15.09 -17.41 -0.34
C LYS A 130 -15.65 -16.51 -1.45
N VAL A 131 -16.76 -16.91 -2.05
CA VAL A 131 -17.41 -16.10 -3.08
C VAL A 131 -17.76 -14.70 -2.54
N GLY A 132 -17.41 -13.65 -3.30
CA GLY A 132 -17.54 -12.26 -2.90
C GLY A 132 -16.40 -11.73 -2.01
N GLU A 133 -15.43 -12.59 -1.64
CA GLU A 133 -14.26 -12.15 -0.88
C GLU A 133 -13.30 -11.37 -1.76
N ILE A 134 -12.73 -10.30 -1.19
CA ILE A 134 -11.69 -9.49 -1.82
C ILE A 134 -10.45 -9.55 -0.95
N ARG A 135 -9.32 -9.96 -1.53
CA ARG A 135 -8.00 -9.95 -0.89
C ARG A 135 -7.03 -9.03 -1.60
N GLU A 136 -6.13 -8.43 -0.84
CA GLU A 136 -4.87 -7.89 -1.31
C GLU A 136 -3.78 -8.91 -1.02
N LEU A 137 -3.06 -9.29 -2.07
CA LEU A 137 -1.94 -10.22 -2.01
C LEU A 137 -0.66 -9.43 -2.31
N ARG A 138 0.27 -9.39 -1.35
CA ARG A 138 1.62 -8.87 -1.56
C ARG A 138 2.55 -10.03 -1.74
N ILE A 139 3.00 -10.22 -2.95
CA ILE A 139 3.69 -11.44 -3.40
C ILE A 139 5.16 -11.13 -3.61
N PRO A 140 6.08 -11.79 -2.86
CA PRO A 140 7.51 -11.66 -3.13
C PRO A 140 7.86 -12.22 -4.50
N SER A 141 8.91 -11.69 -5.11
CA SER A 141 9.37 -12.13 -6.43
C SER A 141 9.61 -13.63 -6.48
N SER A 142 10.07 -14.24 -5.40
CA SER A 142 10.29 -15.70 -5.27
C SER A 142 9.03 -16.55 -5.43
N LYS A 143 7.85 -15.98 -5.17
CA LYS A 143 6.53 -16.60 -5.41
C LYS A 143 5.80 -15.99 -6.60
N GLY A 144 6.44 -15.06 -7.31
CA GLY A 144 5.99 -14.39 -8.50
C GLY A 144 6.80 -14.79 -9.73
N TYR A 145 7.43 -13.80 -10.38
CA TYR A 145 8.19 -14.00 -11.61
C TYR A 145 9.72 -14.08 -11.41
N GLY A 146 10.18 -14.04 -10.17
CA GLY A 146 11.58 -14.26 -9.79
C GLY A 146 12.56 -13.25 -10.36
N ALA A 147 13.81 -13.70 -10.47
CA ALA A 147 14.93 -12.88 -10.97
C ALA A 147 14.84 -12.51 -12.45
N ASN A 148 13.90 -13.09 -13.21
CA ASN A 148 13.76 -12.80 -14.64
C ASN A 148 12.69 -11.73 -14.91
N GLY A 149 11.76 -11.51 -13.99
CA GLY A 149 10.58 -10.68 -14.23
C GLY A 149 9.67 -11.27 -15.32
N ALA A 150 8.78 -10.47 -15.90
CA ALA A 150 7.90 -10.91 -16.98
C ALA A 150 7.63 -9.80 -18.01
N GLY A 151 7.84 -10.11 -19.28
CA GLY A 151 7.64 -9.17 -20.39
C GLY A 151 8.45 -7.90 -20.24
N SER A 152 7.85 -6.76 -20.62
CA SER A 152 8.45 -5.43 -20.48
C SER A 152 7.95 -4.64 -19.27
N LEU A 153 6.96 -5.18 -18.55
CA LEU A 153 6.25 -4.46 -17.49
C LEU A 153 6.65 -4.88 -16.08
N ILE A 154 7.10 -6.12 -15.90
CA ILE A 154 7.48 -6.63 -14.59
C ILE A 154 9.00 -6.79 -14.54
N PRO A 155 9.73 -5.91 -13.82
CA PRO A 155 11.17 -5.99 -13.70
C PRO A 155 11.66 -7.27 -13.01
N PRO A 156 12.95 -7.61 -13.16
CA PRO A 156 13.57 -8.63 -12.33
C PRO A 156 13.43 -8.36 -10.83
N SER A 157 13.14 -9.42 -10.08
CA SER A 157 13.01 -9.38 -8.62
C SER A 157 11.97 -8.38 -8.08
N ALA A 158 10.92 -8.09 -8.86
CA ALA A 158 9.86 -7.19 -8.45
C ALA A 158 8.85 -7.86 -7.53
N GLY A 159 8.53 -7.22 -6.41
CA GLY A 159 7.36 -7.53 -5.59
C GLY A 159 6.08 -7.15 -6.33
N LEU A 160 5.03 -7.95 -6.17
CA LEU A 160 3.76 -7.76 -6.85
C LEU A 160 2.64 -7.53 -5.84
N ILE A 161 1.72 -6.63 -6.17
CA ILE A 161 0.51 -6.40 -5.39
C ILE A 161 -0.68 -6.76 -6.27
N PHE A 162 -1.51 -7.70 -5.82
CA PHE A 162 -2.75 -8.03 -6.49
C PHE A 162 -3.94 -7.77 -5.58
N LYS A 163 -4.94 -7.10 -6.11
CA LYS A 163 -6.28 -7.08 -5.55
C LYS A 163 -7.09 -8.12 -6.30
N VAL A 164 -7.57 -9.15 -5.60
CA VAL A 164 -8.31 -10.30 -6.19
C VAL A 164 -9.68 -10.39 -5.57
N GLU A 165 -10.70 -10.51 -6.39
CA GLU A 165 -12.09 -10.74 -6.02
C GLU A 165 -12.53 -12.11 -6.52
N LEU A 166 -12.98 -13.00 -5.64
CA LEU A 166 -13.52 -14.30 -6.01
C LEU A 166 -15.01 -14.18 -6.39
N LEU A 167 -15.31 -14.48 -7.63
CA LEU A 167 -16.67 -14.37 -8.18
C LEU A 167 -17.45 -15.68 -8.11
N GLU A 168 -16.78 -16.83 -8.36
CA GLU A 168 -17.43 -18.13 -8.48
C GLU A 168 -16.42 -19.25 -8.15
N ILE A 169 -16.93 -20.34 -7.59
CA ILE A 169 -16.24 -21.63 -7.41
C ILE A 169 -17.07 -22.68 -8.19
N LYS A 170 -16.43 -23.43 -9.08
CA LYS A 170 -17.03 -24.48 -9.93
C LYS A 170 -16.46 -25.85 -9.62
#